data_56e3c8f985eb1387da2b553890ee3edd
#
_entry.id   56e3c8f985eb1387da2b553890ee3edd
#
_cell.length_a   1.000
_cell.length_b   1.000
_cell.length_c   1.000
_cell.angle_alpha   90.00
_cell.angle_beta   90.00
_cell.angle_gamma   90.00
#
_symmetry.space_group_name_H-M   'P 1'
#
loop_
_entity.id
_entity.type
_entity.pdbx_description
1 polymer ?
#
loop_
_entity_poly.entity_id
_entity_poly.type
_entity_poly.pdbx_seq_one_letter_code
_entity_poly.pdbx_strand_id
1 'polypeptide(L)'
;MIYLIIAISTIVFTIWTLFCGSIQVHCNDRDFNIEAKGWNDYTGEYSQIDSISYEVNVLQNDNDYRTNGFGNLKYDMGNFKNDIFGDYIRYTHASCHSYVVMNIDGKILVVNGENDAETKEIYQRISEKVSKERK
;
A
#
# COMPACT_ATOMS: atom_id res chain seq x y z
N MET A 1 -15.34 -16.32 36.60
CA MET A 1 -14.97 -17.17 35.46
C MET A 1 -15.41 -16.56 34.14
N ILE A 2 -16.70 -16.27 33.95
CA ILE A 2 -17.24 -15.72 32.68
C ILE A 2 -16.65 -14.34 32.33
N TYR A 3 -16.48 -13.46 33.31
CA TYR A 3 -15.89 -12.14 33.11
C TYR A 3 -14.42 -12.22 32.70
N LEU A 4 -13.68 -13.20 33.19
CA LEU A 4 -12.29 -13.43 32.81
C LEU A 4 -12.19 -13.89 31.35
N ILE A 5 -13.08 -14.77 30.91
CA ILE A 5 -13.15 -15.25 29.52
C ILE A 5 -13.47 -14.09 28.58
N ILE A 6 -14.45 -13.26 28.93
CA ILE A 6 -14.84 -12.08 28.16
C ILE A 6 -13.65 -11.11 28.06
N ALA A 7 -12.98 -10.83 29.17
CA ALA A 7 -11.82 -9.93 29.20
C ALA A 7 -10.69 -10.46 28.30
N ILE A 8 -10.37 -11.74 28.40
CA ILE A 8 -9.32 -12.35 27.56
C ILE A 8 -9.70 -12.30 26.08
N SER A 9 -10.94 -12.67 25.73
CA SER A 9 -11.37 -12.62 24.34
C SER A 9 -11.39 -11.21 23.77
N THR A 10 -11.75 -10.22 24.58
CA THR A 10 -11.70 -8.81 24.18
C THR A 10 -10.25 -8.35 23.92
N ILE A 11 -9.33 -8.71 24.79
CA ILE A 11 -7.91 -8.39 24.64
C ILE A 11 -7.35 -9.03 23.36
N VAL A 12 -7.61 -10.32 23.15
CA VAL A 12 -7.15 -11.05 21.95
C VAL A 12 -7.73 -10.42 20.69
N PHE A 13 -9.00 -10.09 20.67
CA PHE A 13 -9.66 -9.45 19.54
C PHE A 13 -9.04 -8.06 19.26
N THR A 14 -8.80 -7.28 20.30
CA THR A 14 -8.17 -5.95 20.16
C THR A 14 -6.76 -6.07 19.59
N ILE A 15 -5.95 -6.99 20.11
CA ILE A 15 -4.62 -7.24 19.56
C ILE A 15 -4.69 -7.66 18.09
N TRP A 16 -5.61 -8.57 17.77
CA TRP A 16 -5.80 -9.01 16.39
C TRP A 16 -6.13 -7.85 15.44
N THR A 17 -7.05 -6.95 15.83
CA THR A 17 -7.43 -5.80 14.98
C THR A 17 -6.26 -4.83 14.74
N LEU A 18 -5.33 -4.71 15.70
CA LEU A 18 -4.16 -3.83 15.56
C LEU A 18 -3.14 -4.35 14.53
N PHE A 19 -3.15 -5.64 14.22
CA PHE A 19 -2.14 -6.27 13.37
C PHE A 19 -2.71 -7.06 12.19
N CYS A 20 -4.03 -7.15 12.06
CA CYS A 20 -4.65 -7.90 10.96
C CYS A 20 -4.46 -7.20 9.61
N GLY A 21 -4.71 -7.96 8.55
CA GLY A 21 -4.60 -7.47 7.18
C GLY A 21 -3.42 -8.07 6.44
N SER A 22 -3.33 -7.76 5.16
CA SER A 22 -2.17 -8.11 4.33
C SER A 22 -2.16 -7.27 3.06
N ILE A 23 -0.97 -7.10 2.50
CA ILE A 23 -0.74 -6.47 1.20
C ILE A 23 0.21 -7.36 0.42
N GLN A 24 -0.20 -7.83 -0.76
CA GLN A 24 0.63 -8.60 -1.68
C GLN A 24 0.53 -8.02 -3.07
N VAL A 25 1.68 -7.82 -3.72
CA VAL A 25 1.75 -7.30 -5.09
C VAL A 25 2.09 -8.44 -6.03
N HIS A 26 1.20 -8.69 -6.98
CA HIS A 26 1.36 -9.70 -8.03
C HIS A 26 1.60 -9.01 -9.37
N CYS A 27 2.71 -9.34 -10.02
CA CYS A 27 3.04 -8.79 -11.34
C CYS A 27 2.71 -9.83 -12.41
N ASN A 28 1.73 -9.52 -13.25
CA ASN A 28 1.27 -10.35 -14.35
C ASN A 28 1.87 -9.84 -15.68
N ASP A 29 1.44 -10.41 -16.81
CA ASP A 29 2.00 -10.04 -18.13
C ASP A 29 1.61 -8.62 -18.56
N ARG A 30 0.38 -8.20 -18.31
CA ARG A 30 -0.16 -6.91 -18.76
C ARG A 30 -0.52 -5.95 -17.63
N ASP A 31 -0.68 -6.49 -16.44
CA ASP A 31 -1.11 -5.72 -15.27
C ASP A 31 -0.38 -6.17 -14.02
N PHE A 32 -0.50 -5.38 -12.98
CA PHE A 32 -0.17 -5.80 -11.63
C PHE A 32 -1.44 -5.75 -10.78
N ASN A 33 -1.49 -6.61 -9.77
CA ASN A 33 -2.61 -6.67 -8.83
C ASN A 33 -2.08 -6.52 -7.40
N ILE A 34 -2.72 -5.66 -6.63
CA ILE A 34 -2.50 -5.55 -5.20
C ILE A 34 -3.63 -6.29 -4.50
N GLU A 35 -3.30 -7.44 -3.93
CA GLU A 35 -4.23 -8.22 -3.11
C GLU A 35 -4.16 -7.70 -1.68
N ALA A 36 -5.28 -7.19 -1.18
CA ALA A 36 -5.36 -6.58 0.14
C ALA A 36 -6.40 -7.29 1.02
N LYS A 37 -6.03 -7.53 2.28
CA LYS A 37 -7.00 -7.89 3.32
C LYS A 37 -7.17 -6.68 4.24
N GLY A 38 -8.37 -6.17 4.33
CA GLY A 38 -8.73 -4.95 5.06
C GLY A 38 -9.29 -3.86 4.16
N TRP A 39 -8.98 -3.88 2.87
CA TRP A 39 -9.48 -2.95 1.87
C TRP A 39 -9.66 -3.66 0.51
N ASN A 40 -10.17 -2.92 -0.46
CA ASN A 40 -10.37 -3.44 -1.82
C ASN A 40 -9.04 -3.75 -2.50
N ASP A 41 -9.01 -4.77 -3.34
CA ASP A 41 -7.89 -5.04 -4.22
C ASP A 41 -7.76 -3.93 -5.28
N TYR A 42 -6.57 -3.78 -5.82
CA TYR A 42 -6.28 -2.80 -6.88
C TYR A 42 -5.61 -3.51 -8.06
N THR A 43 -6.07 -3.21 -9.25
CA THR A 43 -5.44 -3.68 -10.48
C THR A 43 -5.05 -2.49 -11.36
N GLY A 44 -3.80 -2.44 -11.78
CA GLY A 44 -3.28 -1.41 -12.68
C GLY A 44 -2.64 -2.03 -13.91
N GLU A 45 -2.97 -1.50 -15.10
CA GLU A 45 -2.32 -1.93 -16.34
C GLU A 45 -1.01 -1.17 -16.54
N TYR A 46 0.04 -1.88 -16.95
CA TYR A 46 1.35 -1.24 -17.18
C TYR A 46 1.28 -0.15 -18.26
N SER A 47 0.42 -0.32 -19.26
CA SER A 47 0.22 0.67 -20.32
C SER A 47 -0.36 1.99 -19.83
N GLN A 48 -1.01 2.01 -18.68
CA GLN A 48 -1.61 3.19 -18.07
C GLN A 48 -0.68 3.92 -17.10
N ILE A 49 0.49 3.35 -16.81
CA ILE A 49 1.48 3.97 -15.92
C ILE A 49 2.22 5.06 -16.67
N ASP A 50 1.96 6.31 -16.33
CA ASP A 50 2.63 7.48 -16.91
C ASP A 50 4.03 7.67 -16.33
N SER A 51 4.19 7.42 -15.03
CA SER A 51 5.47 7.50 -14.35
C SER A 51 5.53 6.54 -13.18
N ILE A 52 6.75 6.11 -12.86
CA ILE A 52 7.05 5.27 -11.70
C ILE A 52 8.37 5.72 -11.08
N SER A 53 8.42 5.83 -9.78
CA SER A 53 9.64 6.19 -9.04
C SER A 53 9.76 5.41 -7.74
N TYR A 54 10.98 5.29 -7.25
CA TYR A 54 11.31 4.77 -5.92
C TYR A 54 11.66 5.96 -5.02
N GLU A 55 10.90 6.16 -3.95
CA GLU A 55 11.03 7.32 -3.08
C GLU A 55 11.24 6.88 -1.63
N VAL A 56 12.08 7.62 -0.92
CA VAL A 56 12.33 7.37 0.51
C VAL A 56 11.77 8.52 1.32
N ASN A 57 11.06 8.20 2.39
CA ASN A 57 10.45 9.15 3.33
C ASN A 57 9.45 10.14 2.72
N VAL A 58 8.94 9.89 1.54
CA VAL A 58 8.02 10.80 0.84
C VAL A 58 6.69 11.00 1.58
N LEU A 59 6.27 10.02 2.38
CA LEU A 59 5.04 10.10 3.17
C LEU A 59 5.26 10.53 4.62
N GLN A 60 6.44 10.98 4.97
CA GLN A 60 6.78 11.47 6.31
C GLN A 60 6.39 12.93 6.52
N ASN A 61 5.31 13.37 5.88
CA ASN A 61 4.78 14.73 5.99
C ASN A 61 3.62 14.80 6.97
N ASP A 62 3.59 15.87 7.74
CA ASP A 62 2.60 16.10 8.80
C ASP A 62 1.16 16.26 8.30
N ASN A 63 0.96 16.48 6.99
CA ASN A 63 -0.35 16.73 6.41
C ASN A 63 -0.94 15.52 5.66
N ASP A 64 -0.39 14.33 5.88
CA ASP A 64 -0.91 13.10 5.28
C ASP A 64 -2.02 12.51 6.14
N TYR A 65 -3.21 12.32 5.56
CA TYR A 65 -4.33 11.75 6.27
C TYR A 65 -5.21 10.87 5.39
N ARG A 66 -5.83 9.88 6.03
CA ARG A 66 -6.74 8.96 5.35
C ARG A 66 -8.13 9.59 5.24
N THR A 67 -8.65 9.64 4.02
CA THR A 67 -10.02 10.11 3.75
C THR A 67 -11.03 8.97 3.76
N ASN A 68 -10.62 7.78 3.30
CA ASN A 68 -11.43 6.56 3.35
C ASN A 68 -10.53 5.35 3.20
N GLY A 69 -10.63 4.39 4.09
CA GLY A 69 -9.80 3.19 3.99
C GLY A 69 -9.65 2.44 5.29
N PHE A 70 -8.58 1.68 5.38
CA PHE A 70 -8.24 0.82 6.50
C PHE A 70 -6.86 1.20 7.04
N GLY A 71 -6.74 1.26 8.35
CA GLY A 71 -5.46 1.51 9.00
C GLY A 71 -5.36 0.86 10.36
N ASN A 72 -4.18 0.34 10.68
CA ASN A 72 -3.82 -0.18 12.00
C ASN A 72 -2.31 0.04 12.25
N LEU A 73 -1.70 -0.70 13.18
CA LEU A 73 -0.27 -0.54 13.49
C LEU A 73 0.64 -1.09 12.39
N LYS A 74 0.15 -1.97 11.50
CA LYS A 74 0.94 -2.60 10.43
C LYS A 74 0.68 -2.01 9.05
N TYR A 75 -0.53 -1.54 8.77
CA TYR A 75 -0.96 -1.21 7.41
C TYR A 75 -1.71 0.11 7.33
N ASP A 76 -1.55 0.77 6.19
CA ASP A 76 -2.38 1.87 5.73
C ASP A 76 -2.83 1.58 4.31
N MET A 77 -4.14 1.51 4.09
CA MET A 77 -4.73 1.17 2.79
C MET A 77 -5.92 2.07 2.49
N GLY A 78 -6.06 2.46 1.24
CA GLY A 78 -7.23 3.18 0.75
C GLY A 78 -6.92 4.56 0.20
N ASN A 79 -7.86 5.47 0.38
CA ASN A 79 -7.77 6.83 -0.13
C ASN A 79 -7.18 7.76 0.94
N PHE A 80 -6.17 8.51 0.52
CA PHE A 80 -5.44 9.45 1.35
C PHE A 80 -5.34 10.81 0.66
N LYS A 81 -4.96 11.81 1.41
CA LYS A 81 -4.69 13.15 0.91
C LYS A 81 -3.48 13.75 1.62
N ASN A 82 -2.61 14.40 0.86
CA ASN A 82 -1.52 15.20 1.42
C ASN A 82 -1.19 16.39 0.50
N ASP A 83 -0.26 17.24 0.94
CA ASP A 83 0.11 18.44 0.20
C ASP A 83 0.96 18.14 -1.04
N ILE A 84 1.61 17.00 -1.12
CA ILE A 84 2.48 16.62 -2.24
C ILE A 84 1.68 16.03 -3.39
N PHE A 85 0.82 15.07 -3.10
CA PHE A 85 0.07 14.30 -4.10
C PHE A 85 -1.36 14.78 -4.30
N GLY A 86 -1.92 15.56 -3.36
CA GLY A 86 -3.35 15.76 -3.29
C GLY A 86 -4.05 14.46 -2.91
N ASP A 87 -5.15 14.14 -3.58
CA ASP A 87 -5.83 12.86 -3.38
C ASP A 87 -5.03 11.74 -4.04
N TYR A 88 -4.76 10.66 -3.31
CA TYR A 88 -4.03 9.51 -3.82
C TYR A 88 -4.48 8.20 -3.16
N ILE A 89 -4.07 7.08 -3.73
CA ILE A 89 -4.35 5.74 -3.22
C ILE A 89 -3.07 5.17 -2.60
N ARG A 90 -3.21 4.53 -1.45
CA ARG A 90 -2.08 4.02 -0.69
C ARG A 90 -2.32 2.57 -0.25
N TYR A 91 -1.29 1.74 -0.44
CA TYR A 91 -1.20 0.38 0.11
C TYR A 91 0.19 0.21 0.69
N THR A 92 0.32 0.49 1.99
CA THR A 92 1.64 0.54 2.61
C THR A 92 1.72 -0.19 3.94
N HIS A 93 2.92 -0.74 4.18
CA HIS A 93 3.34 -1.30 5.46
C HIS A 93 3.93 -0.19 6.32
N ALA A 94 3.52 -0.10 7.58
CA ALA A 94 4.04 0.90 8.52
C ALA A 94 5.52 0.70 8.86
N SER A 95 6.02 -0.53 8.69
CA SER A 95 7.41 -0.90 8.99
C SER A 95 8.45 -0.38 7.99
N CYS A 96 8.02 0.13 6.83
CA CYS A 96 8.90 0.52 5.74
C CYS A 96 8.61 1.94 5.29
N HIS A 97 9.65 2.76 5.13
CA HIS A 97 9.54 4.16 4.71
C HIS A 97 10.11 4.41 3.31
N SER A 98 10.33 3.37 2.54
CA SER A 98 10.55 3.45 1.10
C SER A 98 9.27 3.06 0.36
N TYR A 99 9.06 3.64 -0.80
CA TYR A 99 7.80 3.54 -1.52
C TYR A 99 8.01 3.50 -3.03
N VAL A 100 7.12 2.80 -3.70
CA VAL A 100 6.94 2.87 -5.14
C VAL A 100 5.80 3.84 -5.40
N VAL A 101 6.08 4.94 -6.09
CA VAL A 101 5.11 5.97 -6.42
C VAL A 101 4.83 5.90 -7.91
N MET A 102 3.58 5.70 -8.27
CA MET A 102 3.14 5.59 -9.67
C MET A 102 2.08 6.64 -9.97
N ASN A 103 2.18 7.24 -11.16
CA ASN A 103 1.07 7.98 -11.75
C ASN A 103 0.40 7.05 -12.75
N ILE A 104 -0.84 6.69 -12.50
CA ILE A 104 -1.60 5.79 -13.33
C ILE A 104 -2.83 6.54 -13.83
N ASP A 105 -2.79 6.94 -15.09
CA ASP A 105 -3.88 7.65 -15.74
C ASP A 105 -4.32 8.90 -14.96
N GLY A 106 -3.34 9.67 -14.46
CA GLY A 106 -3.53 10.89 -13.70
C GLY A 106 -3.76 10.72 -12.20
N LYS A 107 -3.79 9.48 -11.70
CA LYS A 107 -3.96 9.19 -10.27
C LYS A 107 -2.68 8.64 -9.67
N ILE A 108 -2.34 9.13 -8.49
CA ILE A 108 -1.17 8.64 -7.76
C ILE A 108 -1.53 7.40 -6.95
N LEU A 109 -0.72 6.36 -7.12
CA LEU A 109 -0.75 5.15 -6.31
C LEU A 109 0.60 4.99 -5.61
N VAL A 110 0.57 4.80 -4.30
CA VAL A 110 1.75 4.56 -3.47
C VAL A 110 1.66 3.18 -2.85
N VAL A 111 2.67 2.37 -3.07
CA VAL A 111 2.75 1.00 -2.55
C VAL A 111 4.15 0.70 -2.04
N ASN A 112 4.27 -0.17 -1.05
CA ASN A 112 5.56 -0.67 -0.61
C ASN A 112 5.49 -2.14 -0.15
N GLY A 113 6.68 -2.72 0.11
CA GLY A 113 6.84 -3.99 0.77
C GLY A 113 7.05 -3.83 2.28
N GLU A 114 7.27 -4.92 2.98
CA GLU A 114 7.54 -4.91 4.43
C GLU A 114 8.86 -4.23 4.79
N ASN A 115 9.79 -4.18 3.83
CA ASN A 115 11.12 -3.61 4.00
C ASN A 115 11.61 -3.00 2.68
N ASP A 116 12.77 -2.35 2.72
CA ASP A 116 13.36 -1.69 1.56
C ASP A 116 13.67 -2.66 0.42
N ALA A 117 14.12 -3.88 0.72
CA ALA A 117 14.46 -4.89 -0.28
C ALA A 117 13.21 -5.32 -1.07
N GLU A 118 12.10 -5.59 -0.39
CA GLU A 118 10.83 -5.93 -1.04
C GLU A 118 10.29 -4.77 -1.85
N THR A 119 10.39 -3.55 -1.34
CA THR A 119 9.95 -2.34 -2.05
C THR A 119 10.75 -2.13 -3.33
N LYS A 120 12.06 -2.33 -3.29
CA LYS A 120 12.92 -2.28 -4.49
C LYS A 120 12.55 -3.35 -5.50
N GLU A 121 12.26 -4.56 -5.04
CA GLU A 121 11.83 -5.65 -5.92
C GLU A 121 10.53 -5.30 -6.63
N ILE A 122 9.55 -4.78 -5.92
CA ILE A 122 8.28 -4.31 -6.52
C ILE A 122 8.57 -3.24 -7.58
N TYR A 123 9.38 -2.25 -7.23
CA TYR A 123 9.77 -1.18 -8.17
C TYR A 123 10.44 -1.73 -9.43
N GLN A 124 11.42 -2.61 -9.29
CA GLN A 124 12.15 -3.19 -10.41
C GLN A 124 11.25 -4.02 -11.32
N ARG A 125 10.39 -4.85 -10.75
CA ARG A 125 9.48 -5.72 -11.51
C ARG A 125 8.48 -4.91 -12.32
N ILE A 126 7.86 -3.91 -11.72
CA ILE A 126 6.89 -3.06 -12.42
C ILE A 126 7.61 -2.18 -13.46
N SER A 127 8.75 -1.57 -13.11
CA SER A 127 9.53 -0.73 -14.03
C SER A 127 9.96 -1.49 -15.28
N GLU A 128 10.37 -2.74 -15.14
CA GLU A 128 10.73 -3.61 -16.26
C GLU A 128 9.56 -3.82 -17.21
N LYS A 129 8.39 -4.10 -16.65
CA LYS A 129 7.16 -4.30 -17.45
C LYS A 129 6.74 -3.01 -18.16
N VAL A 130 6.81 -1.87 -17.48
CA VAL A 130 6.51 -0.56 -18.07
C VAL A 130 7.46 -0.24 -19.22
N SER A 131 8.75 -0.52 -19.06
CA SER A 131 9.75 -0.33 -20.13
C SER A 131 9.48 -1.20 -21.34
N LYS A 132 9.01 -2.43 -21.17
CA LYS A 132 8.65 -3.33 -22.27
C LYS A 132 7.41 -2.84 -23.02
N GLU A 133 6.42 -2.29 -22.32
CA GLU A 133 5.21 -1.74 -22.94
C GLU A 133 5.50 -0.52 -23.83
N ARG A 134 6.56 0.26 -23.52
CA ARG A 134 6.93 1.47 -24.26
C ARG A 134 7.82 1.22 -25.48
N LYS A 135 8.21 -0.01 -25.70
CA LYS A 135 8.91 -0.44 -26.89
C LYS A 135 7.89 -0.98 -27.94
#